data_e0fe67aa55a6b319962f3084d5269d49
#
_entry.id   e0fe67aa55a6b319962f3084d5269d49
#
_cell.length_a   1.000
_cell.length_b   1.000
_cell.length_c   1.000
_cell.angle_alpha   90.00
_cell.angle_beta   90.00
_cell.angle_gamma   90.00
#
_symmetry.space_group_name_H-M   'P 1'
#
loop_
_entity.id
_entity.type
_entity.pdbx_description
1 polymer ?
#
loop_
_entity_poly.entity_id
_entity_poly.type
_entity_poly.pdbx_seq_one_letter_code
_entity_poly.pdbx_strand_id
1 'polypeptide(L)'
;MIVRVFSSGRGSGHGPVNYLLSGKDHTGATRKVMPKIIEGNPSTTVEIISTITREWKYVSGVIAFRDNEKPTQQQMLQVVDSFKKTFCAGLSANQFNALFVLHCDKGNDEIHFVVPMVELSTSKRLNIHPVGQKNLDLYQTFSKVLNQELGYAQIVPDPLKIALPSHKLKSPEFKDDQRKNILLEKEVKKAIISGRVENRNQLCKFLDEELGVSIHRQGKDYISIRLPGDIKSRRLRGPMFEENANYPDMLAASRKAKVSVKLTDTEYQHQKNILTELTNERAAFNSSLYSNTRPVRLGGPAPRYKSIKKMVPITTTTKEITNMAKTDYLPIMKKIILEALIASRKKPTLPNPVRIMPDMKSTMSNVANIRGKALGVAKSPETLNLEVLIGVQYFPD
;
A
#
# COMPACT_ATOMS: atom_id res chain seq x y z
N MET A 1 9.16 7.58 -12.10
CA MET A 1 9.15 7.86 -10.65
C MET A 1 7.70 8.02 -10.15
N ILE A 2 7.38 7.54 -8.94
CA ILE A 2 6.08 7.72 -8.26
C ILE A 2 6.31 8.10 -6.80
N VAL A 3 5.45 8.98 -6.25
CA VAL A 3 5.43 9.27 -4.82
C VAL A 3 4.25 8.55 -4.17
N ARG A 4 4.53 7.75 -3.14
CA ARG A 4 3.52 7.08 -2.34
C ARG A 4 3.69 7.47 -0.87
N VAL A 5 2.64 8.04 -0.30
CA VAL A 5 2.58 8.36 1.11
C VAL A 5 1.89 7.23 1.85
N PHE A 6 2.52 6.76 2.92
CA PHE A 6 1.95 5.75 3.80
C PHE A 6 0.99 6.40 4.81
N SER A 7 0.38 5.60 5.63
CA SER A 7 -0.42 6.11 6.71
C SER A 7 0.41 6.92 7.71
N SER A 8 -0.16 7.97 8.30
CA SER A 8 0.48 8.70 9.39
C SER A 8 0.81 7.76 10.55
N GLY A 9 2.02 7.88 11.10
CA GLY A 9 2.49 7.04 12.19
C GLY A 9 2.11 7.59 13.57
N ARG A 10 1.91 6.66 14.52
CA ARG A 10 1.54 6.96 15.92
C ARG A 10 2.67 6.71 16.92
N GLY A 11 3.67 5.91 16.51
CA GLY A 11 4.77 5.48 17.38
C GLY A 11 5.81 6.57 17.63
N SER A 12 6.86 6.20 18.37
CA SER A 12 7.96 7.09 18.77
C SER A 12 8.95 7.48 17.65
N GLY A 13 8.73 7.04 16.43
CA GLY A 13 9.67 7.28 15.33
C GLY A 13 10.81 6.27 15.24
N HIS A 14 11.12 5.53 16.30
CA HIS A 14 12.17 4.49 16.26
C HIS A 14 11.83 3.39 15.25
N GLY A 15 10.56 2.93 15.18
CA GLY A 15 10.14 1.90 14.24
C GLY A 15 10.48 2.22 12.79
N PRO A 16 9.94 3.29 12.20
CA PRO A 16 10.22 3.63 10.81
C PRO A 16 11.69 3.99 10.58
N VAL A 17 12.35 4.75 11.48
CA VAL A 17 13.75 5.15 11.29
C VAL A 17 14.69 3.95 11.37
N ASN A 18 14.49 3.05 12.36
CA ASN A 18 15.29 1.84 12.46
C ASN A 18 15.10 0.93 11.24
N TYR A 19 13.85 0.78 10.74
CA TYR A 19 13.60 0.02 9.52
C TYR A 19 14.35 0.61 8.33
N LEU A 20 14.33 1.93 8.17
CA LEU A 20 14.99 2.60 7.04
C LEU A 20 16.53 2.44 7.08
N LEU A 21 17.11 2.31 8.25
CA LEU A 21 18.57 2.19 8.41
C LEU A 21 19.03 0.73 8.63
N SER A 22 18.07 -0.20 8.80
CA SER A 22 18.39 -1.61 9.04
C SER A 22 19.06 -2.26 7.85
N GLY A 23 20.07 -3.07 8.09
CA GLY A 23 20.65 -4.00 7.12
C GLY A 23 19.74 -5.18 6.76
N LYS A 24 18.55 -5.25 7.36
CA LYS A 24 17.52 -6.27 7.05
C LYS A 24 16.30 -5.62 6.43
N ASP A 25 15.67 -6.30 5.51
CA ASP A 25 14.42 -5.87 4.91
C ASP A 25 13.20 -6.24 5.81
N HIS A 26 12.00 -5.99 5.32
CA HIS A 26 10.74 -6.28 6.04
C HIS A 26 10.48 -7.78 6.25
N THR A 27 11.15 -8.67 5.52
CA THR A 27 11.07 -10.12 5.70
C THR A 27 12.11 -10.64 6.71
N GLY A 28 13.04 -9.78 7.16
CA GLY A 28 14.17 -10.14 7.99
C GLY A 28 15.41 -10.60 7.19
N ALA A 29 15.32 -10.63 5.85
CA ALA A 29 16.45 -10.98 4.99
C ALA A 29 17.49 -9.84 4.97
N THR A 30 18.75 -10.20 4.90
CA THR A 30 19.85 -9.22 4.80
C THR A 30 19.79 -8.50 3.45
N ARG A 31 19.83 -7.18 3.48
CA ARG A 31 19.85 -6.34 2.27
C ARG A 31 21.15 -6.54 1.50
N LYS A 32 21.02 -6.61 0.16
CA LYS A 32 22.21 -6.69 -0.72
C LYS A 32 23.02 -5.40 -0.72
N VAL A 33 22.33 -4.27 -0.56
CA VAL A 33 22.94 -2.92 -0.50
C VAL A 33 22.45 -2.25 0.76
N MET A 34 23.39 -1.72 1.55
CA MET A 34 23.05 -1.00 2.77
C MET A 34 22.32 0.32 2.45
N PRO A 35 21.32 0.69 3.26
CA PRO A 35 20.64 1.97 3.14
C PRO A 35 21.61 3.15 3.23
N LYS A 36 21.38 4.19 2.41
CA LYS A 36 22.19 5.41 2.41
C LYS A 36 21.33 6.61 2.77
N ILE A 37 21.73 7.37 3.78
CA ILE A 37 21.08 8.65 4.11
C ILE A 37 21.41 9.64 2.97
N ILE A 38 20.37 10.23 2.37
CA ILE A 38 20.50 11.30 1.38
C ILE A 38 20.52 12.65 2.09
N GLU A 39 19.56 12.85 3.02
CA GLU A 39 19.45 14.09 3.79
C GLU A 39 18.74 13.85 5.12
N GLY A 40 19.03 14.68 6.10
CA GLY A 40 18.45 14.62 7.45
C GLY A 40 19.32 13.85 8.45
N ASN A 41 18.95 13.95 9.73
CA ASN A 41 19.59 13.25 10.82
C ASN A 41 18.60 12.30 11.50
N PRO A 42 18.86 10.99 11.53
CA PRO A 42 17.97 9.99 12.11
C PRO A 42 17.66 10.23 13.60
N SER A 43 18.67 10.53 14.42
CA SER A 43 18.51 10.76 15.86
C SER A 43 17.62 11.98 16.11
N THR A 44 17.92 13.10 15.45
CA THR A 44 17.12 14.33 15.54
C THR A 44 15.66 14.08 15.09
N THR A 45 15.46 13.31 14.02
CA THR A 45 14.11 12.97 13.55
C THR A 45 13.34 12.17 14.60
N VAL A 46 13.97 11.17 15.21
CA VAL A 46 13.36 10.36 16.29
C VAL A 46 13.06 11.22 17.52
N GLU A 47 14.00 12.06 17.95
CA GLU A 47 13.82 12.97 19.09
C GLU A 47 12.63 13.90 18.87
N ILE A 48 12.54 14.57 17.71
CA ILE A 48 11.41 15.45 17.37
C ILE A 48 10.10 14.67 17.40
N ILE A 49 10.03 13.49 16.78
CA ILE A 49 8.82 12.65 16.80
C ILE A 49 8.42 12.28 18.24
N SER A 50 9.40 12.01 19.10
CA SER A 50 9.18 11.61 20.49
C SER A 50 8.58 12.74 21.34
N THR A 51 8.88 14.01 21.02
CA THR A 51 8.28 15.17 21.71
C THR A 51 6.81 15.41 21.35
N ILE A 52 6.33 14.83 20.23
CA ILE A 52 4.95 15.02 19.80
C ILE A 52 4.00 14.21 20.69
N THR A 53 3.10 14.89 21.39
CA THR A 53 2.12 14.27 22.29
C THR A 53 0.83 13.86 21.56
N ARG A 54 0.60 14.38 20.34
CA ARG A 54 -0.56 14.06 19.50
C ARG A 54 -0.52 12.60 19.03
N GLU A 55 -1.67 12.02 18.75
CA GLU A 55 -1.83 10.65 18.26
C GLU A 55 -1.02 10.40 16.97
N TRP A 56 -1.15 11.29 15.99
CA TRP A 56 -0.43 11.22 14.72
C TRP A 56 0.84 12.05 14.81
N LYS A 57 2.00 11.41 14.71
CA LYS A 57 3.31 12.01 15.00
C LYS A 57 4.19 12.26 13.79
N TYR A 58 4.03 11.48 12.72
CA TYR A 58 4.83 11.62 11.50
C TYR A 58 4.08 11.18 10.26
N VAL A 59 4.52 11.67 9.11
CA VAL A 59 4.18 11.16 7.79
C VAL A 59 5.40 10.45 7.24
N SER A 60 5.21 9.25 6.69
CA SER A 60 6.25 8.53 5.98
C SER A 60 5.77 8.12 4.60
N GLY A 61 6.72 7.85 3.71
CA GLY A 61 6.41 7.47 2.35
C GLY A 61 7.66 7.07 1.58
N VAL A 62 7.47 6.89 0.28
CA VAL A 62 8.51 6.50 -0.64
C VAL A 62 8.36 7.23 -1.98
N ILE A 63 9.48 7.63 -2.55
CA ILE A 63 9.63 8.08 -3.92
C ILE A 63 10.32 6.93 -4.65
N ALA A 64 9.55 6.16 -5.43
CA ALA A 64 10.06 4.96 -6.09
C ALA A 64 10.34 5.24 -7.58
N PHE A 65 11.48 4.80 -8.05
CA PHE A 65 11.87 4.81 -9.45
C PHE A 65 11.57 3.45 -10.08
N ARG A 66 11.36 3.38 -11.39
CA ARG A 66 11.20 2.10 -12.10
C ARG A 66 12.55 1.37 -12.19
N ASP A 67 12.52 0.07 -12.43
CA ASP A 67 13.72 -0.77 -12.52
C ASP A 67 14.76 -0.26 -13.54
N ASN A 68 14.30 0.39 -14.61
CA ASN A 68 15.13 0.97 -15.64
C ASN A 68 15.45 2.46 -15.41
N GLU A 69 14.87 3.11 -14.41
CA GLU A 69 15.17 4.47 -14.00
C GLU A 69 16.28 4.44 -12.94
N LYS A 70 17.49 4.83 -13.31
CA LYS A 70 18.65 4.88 -12.41
C LYS A 70 19.06 6.33 -12.17
N PRO A 71 18.46 7.00 -11.15
CA PRO A 71 18.77 8.40 -10.88
C PRO A 71 20.22 8.56 -10.43
N THR A 72 20.88 9.58 -10.95
CA THR A 72 22.19 10.01 -10.43
C THR A 72 22.03 10.60 -9.04
N GLN A 73 23.13 10.73 -8.28
CA GLN A 73 23.09 11.39 -6.97
C GLN A 73 22.54 12.82 -7.07
N GLN A 74 22.92 13.56 -8.11
CA GLN A 74 22.43 14.92 -8.35
C GLN A 74 20.90 14.94 -8.60
N GLN A 75 20.38 13.99 -9.38
CA GLN A 75 18.93 13.85 -9.62
C GLN A 75 18.19 13.49 -8.33
N MET A 76 18.74 12.63 -7.49
CA MET A 76 18.15 12.30 -6.18
C MET A 76 18.07 13.53 -5.27
N LEU A 77 19.13 14.33 -5.20
CA LEU A 77 19.13 15.60 -4.45
C LEU A 77 18.12 16.61 -5.02
N GLN A 78 18.02 16.71 -6.34
CA GLN A 78 17.01 17.54 -7.02
C GLN A 78 15.58 17.11 -6.63
N VAL A 79 15.31 15.80 -6.62
CA VAL A 79 14.00 15.26 -6.23
C VAL A 79 13.70 15.58 -4.77
N VAL A 80 14.65 15.41 -3.86
CA VAL A 80 14.49 15.71 -2.43
C VAL A 80 14.26 17.21 -2.20
N ASP A 81 15.02 18.07 -2.87
CA ASP A 81 14.85 19.52 -2.77
C ASP A 81 13.49 19.98 -3.32
N SER A 82 13.11 19.47 -4.51
CA SER A 82 11.80 19.74 -5.10
C SER A 82 10.65 19.24 -4.21
N PHE A 83 10.81 18.07 -3.57
CA PHE A 83 9.85 17.55 -2.59
C PHE A 83 9.64 18.52 -1.43
N LYS A 84 10.72 18.99 -0.81
CA LYS A 84 10.65 19.95 0.29
C LYS A 84 10.01 21.27 -0.14
N LYS A 85 10.42 21.83 -1.28
CA LYS A 85 9.88 23.06 -1.84
C LYS A 85 8.38 22.97 -2.13
N THR A 86 7.87 21.80 -2.51
CA THR A 86 6.47 21.57 -2.83
C THR A 86 5.64 21.26 -1.59
N PHE A 87 6.03 20.29 -0.79
CA PHE A 87 5.20 19.79 0.31
C PHE A 87 5.38 20.53 1.63
N CYS A 88 6.51 21.23 1.80
CA CYS A 88 6.79 22.16 2.90
C CYS A 88 6.80 23.63 2.42
N ALA A 89 6.15 23.94 1.29
CA ALA A 89 6.12 25.27 0.70
C ALA A 89 5.72 26.35 1.72
N GLY A 90 6.38 27.51 1.68
CA GLY A 90 6.15 28.60 2.62
C GLY A 90 6.82 28.43 3.99
N LEU A 91 7.58 27.34 4.20
CA LEU A 91 8.38 27.11 5.40
C LEU A 91 9.85 27.23 5.08
N SER A 92 10.61 27.84 5.99
CA SER A 92 12.06 27.84 5.96
C SER A 92 12.63 26.50 6.47
N ALA A 93 13.90 26.20 6.13
CA ALA A 93 14.53 24.92 6.44
C ALA A 93 14.59 24.60 7.95
N ASN A 94 14.57 25.61 8.82
CA ASN A 94 14.56 25.45 10.27
C ASN A 94 13.18 25.26 10.89
N GLN A 95 12.10 25.33 10.08
CA GLN A 95 10.74 25.19 10.55
C GLN A 95 10.18 23.76 10.45
N PHE A 96 10.90 22.86 9.77
CA PHE A 96 10.48 21.47 9.67
C PHE A 96 11.70 20.55 9.72
N ASN A 97 11.46 19.27 9.99
CA ASN A 97 12.46 18.22 9.88
C ASN A 97 12.01 17.17 8.87
N ALA A 98 12.96 16.64 8.11
CA ALA A 98 12.69 15.54 7.18
C ALA A 98 13.95 14.66 7.10
N LEU A 99 13.74 13.34 7.06
CA LEU A 99 14.79 12.34 6.84
C LEU A 99 14.51 11.64 5.50
N PHE A 100 15.52 11.57 4.64
CA PHE A 100 15.47 10.87 3.36
C PHE A 100 16.55 9.79 3.31
N VAL A 101 16.14 8.55 3.01
CA VAL A 101 17.03 7.37 2.98
C VAL A 101 16.82 6.62 1.66
N LEU A 102 17.92 6.32 0.98
CA LEU A 102 17.95 5.55 -0.26
C LEU A 102 18.03 4.05 0.03
N HIS A 103 17.16 3.27 -0.61
CA HIS A 103 17.21 1.82 -0.71
C HIS A 103 17.37 1.40 -2.18
N CYS A 104 18.29 0.45 -2.44
CA CYS A 104 18.59 -0.08 -3.78
C CYS A 104 18.58 -1.61 -3.82
N ASP A 105 18.00 -2.26 -2.82
CA ASP A 105 18.12 -3.71 -2.62
C ASP A 105 17.14 -4.56 -3.43
N LYS A 106 16.10 -3.96 -4.02
CA LYS A 106 15.03 -4.67 -4.77
C LYS A 106 15.10 -4.52 -6.29
N GLY A 107 16.24 -4.05 -6.83
CA GLY A 107 16.42 -3.83 -8.27
C GLY A 107 16.03 -2.43 -8.75
N ASN A 108 15.12 -1.76 -8.07
CA ASN A 108 14.78 -0.35 -8.26
C ASN A 108 15.35 0.52 -7.13
N ASP A 109 15.50 1.81 -7.40
CA ASP A 109 15.93 2.79 -6.41
C ASP A 109 14.69 3.41 -5.75
N GLU A 110 14.72 3.50 -4.41
CA GLU A 110 13.61 4.02 -3.59
C GLU A 110 14.15 5.04 -2.58
N ILE A 111 13.67 6.28 -2.64
CA ILE A 111 13.96 7.28 -1.61
C ILE A 111 12.81 7.26 -0.61
N HIS A 112 13.03 6.67 0.54
CA HIS A 112 12.09 6.70 1.66
C HIS A 112 12.21 8.01 2.42
N PHE A 113 11.08 8.53 2.92
CA PHE A 113 11.07 9.73 3.74
C PHE A 113 10.27 9.57 5.02
N VAL A 114 10.70 10.27 6.06
CA VAL A 114 9.99 10.44 7.33
C VAL A 114 9.98 11.92 7.68
N VAL A 115 8.79 12.49 7.87
CA VAL A 115 8.59 13.91 8.22
C VAL A 115 7.77 13.99 9.51
N PRO A 116 8.33 14.50 10.63
CA PRO A 116 7.59 14.74 11.85
C PRO A 116 6.41 15.70 11.62
N MET A 117 5.26 15.41 12.24
CA MET A 117 4.06 16.23 12.09
C MET A 117 4.07 17.43 13.04
N VAL A 118 5.12 18.21 13.01
CA VAL A 118 5.29 19.42 13.83
C VAL A 118 6.06 20.48 13.06
N GLU A 119 5.54 21.70 13.08
CA GLU A 119 6.29 22.89 12.70
C GLU A 119 7.10 23.36 13.92
N LEU A 120 8.42 23.52 13.73
CA LEU A 120 9.38 23.55 14.84
C LEU A 120 9.36 24.86 15.62
N SER A 121 9.00 26.01 15.02
CA SER A 121 8.97 27.30 15.70
C SER A 121 7.70 27.54 16.51
N THR A 122 6.57 27.01 16.07
CA THR A 122 5.27 27.19 16.72
C THR A 122 4.76 25.96 17.46
N SER A 123 5.41 24.81 17.28
CA SER A 123 4.96 23.49 17.75
C SER A 123 3.56 23.08 17.26
N LYS A 124 2.99 23.80 16.27
CA LYS A 124 1.73 23.45 15.65
C LYS A 124 1.88 22.20 14.79
N ARG A 125 0.74 21.55 14.48
CA ARG A 125 0.74 20.35 13.63
C ARG A 125 1.10 20.71 12.20
N LEU A 126 2.19 20.15 11.68
CA LEU A 126 2.53 20.13 10.27
C LEU A 126 2.04 18.82 9.65
N ASN A 127 1.26 18.88 8.59
CA ASN A 127 0.84 17.71 7.82
C ASN A 127 1.12 17.93 6.34
N ILE A 128 2.14 17.28 5.81
CA ILE A 128 2.50 17.38 4.40
C ILE A 128 1.55 16.59 3.47
N HIS A 129 0.69 15.72 4.04
CA HIS A 129 -0.28 14.92 3.29
C HIS A 129 -1.68 14.99 3.94
N PRO A 130 -2.32 16.18 3.97
CA PRO A 130 -3.69 16.28 4.46
C PRO A 130 -4.67 15.57 3.52
N VAL A 131 -5.84 15.19 4.05
CA VAL A 131 -6.91 14.62 3.24
C VAL A 131 -7.48 15.66 2.28
N GLY A 132 -7.92 15.23 1.10
CA GLY A 132 -8.60 16.08 0.12
C GLY A 132 -8.04 15.96 -1.28
N GLN A 133 -8.87 16.28 -2.28
CA GLN A 133 -8.53 16.11 -3.69
C GLN A 133 -7.35 17.00 -4.11
N LYS A 134 -7.32 18.27 -3.70
CA LYS A 134 -6.20 19.17 -4.00
C LYS A 134 -4.83 18.62 -3.57
N ASN A 135 -4.80 17.88 -2.44
CA ASN A 135 -3.55 17.27 -2.00
C ASN A 135 -3.17 16.07 -2.88
N LEU A 136 -4.13 15.26 -3.30
CA LEU A 136 -3.88 14.17 -4.25
C LEU A 136 -3.38 14.73 -5.59
N ASP A 137 -4.01 15.79 -6.07
CA ASP A 137 -3.62 16.48 -7.31
C ASP A 137 -2.19 17.04 -7.21
N LEU A 138 -1.81 17.63 -6.07
CA LEU A 138 -0.46 18.13 -5.82
C LEU A 138 0.59 17.01 -5.95
N TYR A 139 0.36 15.84 -5.33
CA TYR A 139 1.29 14.70 -5.42
C TYR A 139 1.36 14.10 -6.82
N GLN A 140 0.23 14.02 -7.52
CA GLN A 140 0.17 13.51 -8.89
C GLN A 140 0.89 14.46 -9.86
N THR A 141 0.61 15.76 -9.76
CA THR A 141 1.21 16.79 -10.63
C THR A 141 2.70 16.92 -10.37
N PHE A 142 3.13 16.88 -9.10
CA PHE A 142 4.55 16.80 -8.73
C PHE A 142 5.25 15.63 -9.44
N SER A 143 4.66 14.44 -9.39
CA SER A 143 5.26 13.26 -10.05
C SER A 143 5.31 13.42 -11.57
N LYS A 144 4.27 14.02 -12.19
CA LYS A 144 4.22 14.25 -13.64
C LYS A 144 5.29 15.24 -14.10
N VAL A 145 5.43 16.37 -13.40
CA VAL A 145 6.39 17.42 -13.74
C VAL A 145 7.80 16.89 -13.57
N LEU A 146 8.15 16.29 -12.44
CA LEU A 146 9.49 15.76 -12.22
C LEU A 146 9.85 14.59 -13.15
N ASN A 147 8.90 13.72 -13.49
CA ASN A 147 9.16 12.69 -14.48
C ASN A 147 9.57 13.28 -15.84
N GLN A 148 8.93 14.37 -16.26
CA GLN A 148 9.28 15.06 -17.50
C GLN A 148 10.66 15.73 -17.40
N GLU A 149 10.94 16.42 -16.29
CA GLU A 149 12.22 17.13 -16.07
C GLU A 149 13.42 16.17 -15.98
N LEU A 150 13.22 15.01 -15.38
CA LEU A 150 14.25 13.96 -15.24
C LEU A 150 14.34 13.04 -16.47
N GLY A 151 13.48 13.24 -17.47
CA GLY A 151 13.43 12.39 -18.67
C GLY A 151 12.81 11.01 -18.43
N TYR A 152 12.13 10.80 -17.31
CA TYR A 152 11.46 9.54 -16.96
C TYR A 152 10.08 9.42 -17.61
N ALA A 153 9.61 8.18 -17.74
CA ALA A 153 8.29 7.91 -18.27
C ALA A 153 7.19 8.35 -17.32
N GLN A 154 6.10 8.84 -17.88
CA GLN A 154 4.89 9.12 -17.10
C GLN A 154 4.24 7.85 -16.56
N ILE A 155 3.56 7.98 -15.44
CA ILE A 155 2.77 6.90 -14.86
C ILE A 155 1.38 6.97 -15.49
N VAL A 156 1.10 6.00 -16.33
CA VAL A 156 -0.23 5.82 -16.92
C VAL A 156 -0.97 4.79 -16.08
N PRO A 157 -2.13 5.15 -15.50
CA PRO A 157 -2.96 4.17 -14.80
C PRO A 157 -3.35 3.03 -15.73
N ASP A 158 -3.22 1.79 -15.27
CA ASP A 158 -3.71 0.63 -16.01
C ASP A 158 -5.24 0.58 -15.90
N PRO A 159 -5.99 0.78 -17.00
CA PRO A 159 -7.46 0.81 -16.96
C PRO A 159 -8.08 -0.55 -16.60
N LEU A 160 -7.29 -1.63 -16.67
CA LEU A 160 -7.71 -2.97 -16.29
C LEU A 160 -7.43 -3.28 -14.81
N LYS A 161 -7.20 -2.27 -13.97
CA LYS A 161 -7.07 -2.43 -12.51
C LYS A 161 -8.36 -2.15 -11.79
N ILE A 162 -8.61 -2.92 -10.71
CA ILE A 162 -9.68 -2.63 -9.76
C ILE A 162 -9.27 -1.41 -8.93
N ALA A 163 -10.07 -0.34 -8.96
CA ALA A 163 -9.86 0.81 -8.13
C ALA A 163 -10.21 0.48 -6.66
N LEU A 164 -9.23 0.65 -5.79
CA LEU A 164 -9.38 0.38 -4.36
C LEU A 164 -9.68 1.68 -3.61
N PRO A 165 -10.68 1.69 -2.71
CA PRO A 165 -10.99 2.88 -1.93
C PRO A 165 -9.88 3.16 -0.90
N SER A 166 -9.27 4.33 -0.98
CA SER A 166 -8.12 4.75 -0.16
C SER A 166 -8.38 4.73 1.36
N HIS A 167 -9.62 4.93 1.79
CA HIS A 167 -9.98 4.99 3.22
C HIS A 167 -10.06 3.63 3.92
N LYS A 168 -10.10 2.52 3.16
CA LYS A 168 -10.22 1.16 3.71
C LYS A 168 -8.89 0.42 3.83
N LEU A 169 -7.78 1.01 3.40
CA LEU A 169 -6.47 0.33 3.25
C LEU A 169 -5.86 -0.24 4.54
N LYS A 170 -6.44 0.04 5.71
CA LYS A 170 -5.80 -0.24 7.01
C LYS A 170 -6.45 -1.34 7.84
N SER A 171 -7.65 -1.81 7.49
CA SER A 171 -8.30 -2.86 8.28
C SER A 171 -7.80 -4.26 7.88
N PRO A 172 -7.70 -5.23 8.82
CA PRO A 172 -7.38 -6.62 8.49
C PRO A 172 -8.36 -7.23 7.48
N GLU A 173 -9.64 -6.89 7.60
CA GLU A 173 -10.71 -7.30 6.66
C GLU A 173 -10.43 -6.78 5.26
N PHE A 174 -9.89 -5.57 5.13
CA PHE A 174 -9.54 -4.99 3.84
C PHE A 174 -8.37 -5.72 3.17
N LYS A 175 -7.40 -6.21 3.94
CA LYS A 175 -6.28 -7.00 3.38
C LYS A 175 -6.79 -8.29 2.74
N ASP A 176 -7.75 -8.97 3.35
CA ASP A 176 -8.39 -10.15 2.76
C ASP A 176 -9.20 -9.78 1.50
N ASP A 177 -9.97 -8.72 1.57
CA ASP A 177 -10.69 -8.16 0.42
C ASP A 177 -9.75 -7.78 -0.73
N GLN A 178 -8.59 -7.21 -0.42
CA GLN A 178 -7.59 -6.83 -1.41
C GLN A 178 -7.00 -8.07 -2.11
N ARG A 179 -6.69 -9.12 -1.38
CA ARG A 179 -6.21 -10.39 -1.96
C ARG A 179 -7.24 -11.00 -2.91
N LYS A 180 -8.51 -11.05 -2.48
CA LYS A 180 -9.62 -11.52 -3.32
C LYS A 180 -9.78 -10.67 -4.58
N ASN A 181 -9.67 -9.35 -4.46
CA ASN A 181 -9.75 -8.43 -5.60
C ASN A 181 -8.58 -8.62 -6.58
N ILE A 182 -7.36 -8.86 -6.10
CA ILE A 182 -6.20 -9.15 -6.95
C ILE A 182 -6.40 -10.43 -7.76
N LEU A 183 -6.92 -11.48 -7.12
CA LEU A 183 -7.22 -12.74 -7.81
C LEU A 183 -8.31 -12.56 -8.85
N LEU A 184 -9.39 -11.86 -8.49
CA LEU A 184 -10.49 -11.54 -9.40
C LEU A 184 -9.99 -10.70 -10.58
N GLU A 185 -9.20 -9.66 -10.33
CA GLU A 185 -8.58 -8.82 -11.37
C GLU A 185 -7.76 -9.66 -12.34
N LYS A 186 -6.96 -10.59 -11.83
CA LYS A 186 -6.14 -11.47 -12.66
C LYS A 186 -6.98 -12.33 -13.60
N GLU A 187 -8.07 -12.92 -13.12
CA GLU A 187 -8.93 -13.77 -13.95
C GLU A 187 -9.74 -12.94 -14.96
N VAL A 188 -10.28 -11.79 -14.55
CA VAL A 188 -10.97 -10.86 -15.47
C VAL A 188 -10.01 -10.38 -16.56
N LYS A 189 -8.78 -9.98 -16.22
CA LYS A 189 -7.77 -9.60 -17.21
C LYS A 189 -7.46 -10.70 -18.21
N LYS A 190 -7.33 -11.93 -17.75
CA LYS A 190 -7.11 -13.07 -18.66
C LYS A 190 -8.27 -13.24 -19.63
N ALA A 191 -9.52 -13.13 -19.14
CA ALA A 191 -10.70 -13.26 -19.96
C ALA A 191 -10.81 -12.15 -21.03
N ILE A 192 -10.46 -10.90 -20.65
CA ILE A 192 -10.42 -9.77 -21.59
C ILE A 192 -9.28 -9.96 -22.61
N ILE A 193 -8.08 -10.34 -22.18
CA ILE A 193 -6.91 -10.54 -23.07
C ILE A 193 -7.14 -11.68 -24.06
N SER A 194 -7.87 -12.73 -23.65
CA SER A 194 -8.18 -13.87 -24.52
C SER A 194 -9.38 -13.63 -25.45
N GLY A 195 -10.02 -12.45 -25.40
CA GLY A 195 -11.23 -12.13 -26.20
C GLY A 195 -12.50 -12.82 -25.73
N ARG A 196 -12.49 -13.52 -24.58
CA ARG A 196 -13.72 -14.14 -24.02
C ARG A 196 -14.68 -13.12 -23.45
N VAL A 197 -14.18 -11.94 -23.10
CA VAL A 197 -14.94 -10.83 -22.54
C VAL A 197 -14.61 -9.57 -23.33
N GLU A 198 -15.56 -9.12 -24.16
CA GLU A 198 -15.40 -7.98 -25.05
C GLU A 198 -16.20 -6.75 -24.61
N ASN A 199 -17.18 -6.97 -23.72
CA ASN A 199 -18.03 -5.91 -23.21
C ASN A 199 -18.48 -6.20 -21.78
N ARG A 200 -19.06 -5.19 -21.13
CA ARG A 200 -19.51 -5.29 -19.74
C ARG A 200 -20.56 -6.39 -19.49
N ASN A 201 -21.45 -6.63 -20.43
CA ASN A 201 -22.46 -7.69 -20.28
C ASN A 201 -21.81 -9.08 -20.26
N GLN A 202 -20.84 -9.30 -21.15
CA GLN A 202 -20.05 -10.54 -21.14
C GLN A 202 -19.19 -10.64 -19.87
N LEU A 203 -18.66 -9.51 -19.33
CA LEU A 203 -18.00 -9.51 -18.05
C LEU A 203 -18.91 -9.96 -16.91
N CYS A 204 -20.15 -9.46 -16.89
CA CYS A 204 -21.11 -9.88 -15.87
C CYS A 204 -21.44 -11.37 -15.97
N LYS A 205 -21.66 -11.90 -17.18
CA LYS A 205 -21.85 -13.34 -17.39
C LYS A 205 -20.62 -14.15 -16.95
N PHE A 206 -19.42 -13.73 -17.32
CA PHE A 206 -18.19 -14.37 -16.91
C PHE A 206 -18.02 -14.41 -15.38
N LEU A 207 -18.34 -13.30 -14.69
CA LEU A 207 -18.30 -13.23 -13.23
C LEU A 207 -19.29 -14.21 -12.58
N ASP A 208 -20.51 -14.28 -13.08
CA ASP A 208 -21.59 -15.11 -12.51
C ASP A 208 -21.41 -16.59 -12.86
N GLU A 209 -21.34 -16.90 -14.14
CA GLU A 209 -21.36 -18.27 -14.66
C GLU A 209 -20.01 -19.01 -14.48
N GLU A 210 -18.87 -18.32 -14.73
CA GLU A 210 -17.57 -18.97 -14.68
C GLU A 210 -16.86 -18.82 -13.34
N LEU A 211 -17.02 -17.68 -12.65
CA LEU A 211 -16.37 -17.44 -11.37
C LEU A 211 -17.31 -17.65 -10.17
N GLY A 212 -18.59 -17.87 -10.37
CA GLY A 212 -19.59 -18.04 -9.31
C GLY A 212 -19.75 -16.81 -8.44
N VAL A 213 -19.55 -15.62 -9.02
CA VAL A 213 -19.62 -14.33 -8.33
C VAL A 213 -21.00 -13.73 -8.54
N SER A 214 -21.85 -13.73 -7.52
CA SER A 214 -23.20 -13.18 -7.62
C SER A 214 -23.19 -11.67 -7.85
N ILE A 215 -23.90 -11.20 -8.88
CA ILE A 215 -24.04 -9.77 -9.20
C ILE A 215 -25.30 -9.23 -8.54
N HIS A 216 -25.15 -8.23 -7.67
CA HIS A 216 -26.27 -7.59 -6.96
C HIS A 216 -26.81 -6.35 -7.64
N ARG A 217 -25.93 -5.54 -8.21
CA ARG A 217 -26.31 -4.27 -8.82
C ARG A 217 -25.25 -3.84 -9.83
N GLN A 218 -25.71 -3.31 -10.95
CA GLN A 218 -24.90 -2.65 -11.95
C GLN A 218 -25.20 -1.14 -11.91
N GLY A 219 -24.21 -0.34 -11.52
CA GLY A 219 -24.28 1.13 -11.57
C GLY A 219 -23.53 1.65 -12.79
N LYS A 220 -23.59 2.96 -13.06
CA LYS A 220 -22.87 3.56 -14.20
C LYS A 220 -21.36 3.36 -14.08
N ASP A 221 -20.79 3.50 -12.87
CA ASP A 221 -19.36 3.52 -12.57
C ASP A 221 -18.88 2.33 -11.71
N TYR A 222 -19.74 1.30 -11.51
CA TYR A 222 -19.40 0.15 -10.69
C TYR A 222 -20.28 -1.07 -10.96
N ILE A 223 -19.78 -2.23 -10.56
CA ILE A 223 -20.55 -3.45 -10.42
C ILE A 223 -20.51 -3.88 -8.95
N SER A 224 -21.66 -4.09 -8.32
CA SER A 224 -21.75 -4.61 -6.95
C SER A 224 -21.83 -6.12 -6.99
N ILE A 225 -20.89 -6.79 -6.39
CA ILE A 225 -20.73 -8.24 -6.38
C ILE A 225 -20.77 -8.81 -4.97
N ARG A 226 -21.04 -10.12 -4.87
CA ARG A 226 -20.78 -10.92 -3.68
C ARG A 226 -19.96 -12.14 -4.08
N LEU A 227 -18.78 -12.29 -3.49
CA LEU A 227 -17.97 -13.48 -3.69
C LEU A 227 -18.54 -14.67 -2.89
N PRO A 228 -18.30 -15.91 -3.33
CA PRO A 228 -18.68 -17.10 -2.57
C PRO A 228 -18.17 -17.04 -1.12
N GLY A 229 -19.10 -17.17 -0.17
CA GLY A 229 -18.81 -17.12 1.26
C GLY A 229 -18.74 -15.71 1.87
N ASP A 230 -18.89 -14.64 1.11
CA ASP A 230 -19.00 -13.29 1.66
C ASP A 230 -20.42 -13.01 2.18
N ILE A 231 -20.50 -12.37 3.36
CA ILE A 231 -21.79 -11.94 3.93
C ILE A 231 -22.28 -10.65 3.27
N LYS A 232 -21.35 -9.72 2.95
CA LYS A 232 -21.65 -8.40 2.40
C LYS A 232 -21.23 -8.29 0.95
N SER A 233 -22.04 -7.58 0.15
CA SER A 233 -21.65 -7.22 -1.20
C SER A 233 -20.58 -6.11 -1.20
N ARG A 234 -19.71 -6.13 -2.22
CA ARG A 234 -18.67 -5.11 -2.46
C ARG A 234 -18.85 -4.49 -3.84
N ARG A 235 -18.41 -3.25 -3.98
CA ARG A 235 -18.42 -2.56 -5.28
C ARG A 235 -17.04 -2.68 -5.94
N LEU A 236 -17.03 -3.22 -7.14
CA LEU A 236 -15.88 -3.15 -8.03
C LEU A 236 -15.95 -1.83 -8.79
N ARG A 237 -14.92 -1.03 -8.70
CA ARG A 237 -14.78 0.26 -9.39
C ARG A 237 -13.54 0.28 -10.26
N GLY A 238 -13.53 1.15 -11.21
CA GLY A 238 -12.48 1.33 -12.19
C GLY A 238 -13.03 1.28 -13.60
N PRO A 239 -12.26 1.76 -14.60
CA PRO A 239 -12.76 1.90 -15.98
C PRO A 239 -13.38 0.62 -16.56
N MET A 240 -12.84 -0.55 -16.24
CA MET A 240 -13.36 -1.83 -16.75
C MET A 240 -14.73 -2.21 -16.19
N PHE A 241 -15.27 -1.52 -15.17
CA PHE A 241 -16.58 -1.76 -14.58
C PHE A 241 -17.61 -0.69 -14.92
N GLU A 242 -17.22 0.32 -15.69
CA GLU A 242 -18.09 1.39 -16.13
C GLU A 242 -19.06 0.89 -17.22
N GLU A 243 -20.23 1.55 -17.32
CA GLU A 243 -21.29 1.16 -18.25
C GLU A 243 -20.81 1.13 -19.71
N ASN A 244 -19.98 2.10 -20.09
CA ASN A 244 -19.45 2.25 -21.44
C ASN A 244 -18.03 1.69 -21.59
N ALA A 245 -17.64 0.70 -20.79
CA ALA A 245 -16.33 0.09 -20.84
C ALA A 245 -16.02 -0.51 -22.22
N ASN A 246 -15.00 0.01 -22.89
CA ASN A 246 -14.48 -0.52 -24.15
C ASN A 246 -13.18 -1.29 -23.89
N TYR A 247 -13.25 -2.60 -23.85
CA TYR A 247 -12.10 -3.43 -23.51
C TYR A 247 -11.00 -3.47 -24.58
N PRO A 248 -11.28 -3.45 -25.89
CA PRO A 248 -10.25 -3.27 -26.91
C PRO A 248 -9.40 -2.02 -26.70
N ASP A 249 -10.03 -0.87 -26.43
CA ASP A 249 -9.33 0.37 -26.16
C ASP A 249 -8.55 0.32 -24.85
N MET A 250 -9.12 -0.30 -23.82
CA MET A 250 -8.45 -0.51 -22.53
C MET A 250 -7.25 -1.44 -22.65
N LEU A 251 -7.31 -2.48 -23.47
CA LEU A 251 -6.17 -3.35 -23.79
C LEU A 251 -5.06 -2.58 -24.49
N ALA A 252 -5.44 -1.76 -25.49
CA ALA A 252 -4.48 -0.88 -26.18
C ALA A 252 -3.84 0.11 -25.21
N ALA A 253 -4.63 0.75 -24.33
CA ALA A 253 -4.15 1.66 -23.30
C ALA A 253 -3.28 0.95 -22.25
N SER A 254 -3.66 -0.25 -21.81
CA SER A 254 -2.86 -1.07 -20.87
C SER A 254 -1.52 -1.49 -21.47
N ARG A 255 -1.46 -1.78 -22.77
CA ARG A 255 -0.21 -2.04 -23.49
C ARG A 255 0.65 -0.77 -23.59
N LYS A 256 0.04 0.38 -23.93
CA LYS A 256 0.73 1.70 -23.95
C LYS A 256 1.25 2.09 -22.57
N ALA A 257 0.54 1.78 -21.50
CA ALA A 257 0.98 2.07 -20.13
C ALA A 257 2.32 1.37 -19.76
N LYS A 258 2.68 0.32 -20.46
CA LYS A 258 3.99 -0.35 -20.35
C LYS A 258 5.10 0.30 -21.17
N VAL A 259 4.74 1.17 -22.12
CA VAL A 259 5.70 1.91 -22.97
C VAL A 259 6.04 3.23 -22.29
N SER A 260 7.24 3.75 -22.54
CA SER A 260 7.68 5.05 -22.03
C SER A 260 6.84 6.18 -22.63
N VAL A 261 5.84 6.64 -21.90
CA VAL A 261 5.02 7.80 -22.29
C VAL A 261 5.66 9.07 -21.73
N LYS A 262 5.79 10.10 -22.55
CA LYS A 262 6.21 11.45 -22.13
C LYS A 262 5.07 12.43 -22.37
N LEU A 263 5.08 13.54 -21.64
CA LEU A 263 4.16 14.64 -21.89
C LEU A 263 4.61 15.41 -23.15
N THR A 264 3.66 15.94 -23.90
CA THR A 264 3.93 16.99 -24.88
C THR A 264 4.34 18.27 -24.16
N ASP A 265 5.00 19.19 -24.86
CA ASP A 265 5.42 20.47 -24.26
C ASP A 265 4.23 21.26 -23.72
N THR A 266 3.10 21.26 -24.42
CA THR A 266 1.87 21.92 -23.98
C THR A 266 1.33 21.29 -22.70
N GLU A 267 1.25 19.96 -22.63
CA GLU A 267 0.80 19.22 -21.42
C GLU A 267 1.76 19.47 -20.26
N TYR A 268 3.06 19.47 -20.52
CA TYR A 268 4.06 19.74 -19.49
C TYR A 268 3.90 21.14 -18.91
N GLN A 269 3.79 22.18 -19.75
CA GLN A 269 3.56 23.55 -19.27
C GLN A 269 2.26 23.67 -18.47
N HIS A 270 1.20 23.03 -18.93
CA HIS A 270 -0.06 22.97 -18.19
C HIS A 270 0.11 22.33 -16.80
N GLN A 271 0.77 21.18 -16.72
CA GLN A 271 1.02 20.50 -15.43
C GLN A 271 1.94 21.32 -14.52
N LYS A 272 2.94 22.01 -15.08
CA LYS A 272 3.83 22.90 -14.35
C LYS A 272 3.11 24.10 -13.74
N ASN A 273 2.17 24.69 -14.48
CA ASN A 273 1.33 25.78 -13.98
C ASN A 273 0.45 25.30 -12.82
N ILE A 274 -0.20 24.15 -12.96
CA ILE A 274 -1.00 23.55 -11.87
C ILE A 274 -0.12 23.26 -10.64
N LEU A 275 1.09 22.72 -10.83
CA LEU A 275 2.00 22.48 -9.71
C LEU A 275 2.36 23.76 -8.98
N THR A 276 2.65 24.82 -9.74
CA THR A 276 3.00 26.14 -9.20
C THR A 276 1.83 26.72 -8.40
N GLU A 277 0.61 26.68 -8.95
CA GLU A 277 -0.59 27.16 -8.28
C GLU A 277 -0.84 26.42 -6.96
N LEU A 278 -0.88 25.10 -6.98
CA LEU A 278 -1.10 24.27 -5.80
C LEU A 278 0.02 24.43 -4.74
N THR A 279 1.26 24.64 -5.19
CA THR A 279 2.40 24.91 -4.31
C THR A 279 2.28 26.28 -3.66
N ASN A 280 1.84 27.31 -4.41
CA ASN A 280 1.59 28.64 -3.89
C ASN A 280 0.43 28.67 -2.88
N GLU A 281 -0.66 27.93 -3.16
CA GLU A 281 -1.75 27.75 -2.20
C GLU A 281 -1.25 27.09 -0.90
N ARG A 282 -0.40 26.07 -1.02
CA ARG A 282 0.23 25.43 0.14
C ARG A 282 1.12 26.39 0.91
N ALA A 283 1.91 27.20 0.22
CA ALA A 283 2.78 28.21 0.82
C ALA A 283 1.95 29.26 1.57
N ALA A 284 0.90 29.77 0.96
CA ALA A 284 0.00 30.73 1.59
C ALA A 284 -0.68 30.15 2.85
N PHE A 285 -1.16 28.90 2.77
CA PHE A 285 -1.74 28.20 3.92
C PHE A 285 -0.71 28.05 5.06
N ASN A 286 0.48 27.57 4.77
CA ASN A 286 1.52 27.36 5.76
C ASN A 286 1.97 28.68 6.37
N SER A 287 2.20 29.72 5.57
CA SER A 287 2.58 31.04 6.05
C SER A 287 1.49 31.64 6.97
N SER A 288 0.21 31.52 6.59
CA SER A 288 -0.89 31.97 7.44
C SER A 288 -0.98 31.20 8.75
N LEU A 289 -0.79 29.86 8.71
CA LEU A 289 -0.94 29.01 9.88
C LEU A 289 0.21 29.19 10.89
N TYR A 290 1.45 29.38 10.39
CA TYR A 290 2.68 29.38 11.21
C TYR A 290 3.29 30.78 11.42
N SER A 291 2.71 31.86 10.86
CA SER A 291 3.19 33.23 11.04
C SER A 291 2.98 33.78 12.45
N ASN A 292 2.06 33.23 13.24
CA ASN A 292 1.81 33.69 14.60
C ASN A 292 2.78 33.05 15.61
N THR A 293 3.85 33.73 15.89
CA THR A 293 4.84 33.44 16.92
C THR A 293 4.36 33.74 18.34
N ARG A 294 3.14 33.34 18.73
CA ARG A 294 2.86 33.24 20.16
C ARG A 294 3.59 31.98 20.65
N PRO A 295 4.58 32.11 21.58
CA PRO A 295 5.21 30.95 22.13
C PRO A 295 4.13 30.08 22.75
N VAL A 296 3.95 28.88 22.23
CA VAL A 296 3.10 27.88 22.86
C VAL A 296 3.74 27.62 24.21
N ARG A 297 3.09 27.95 25.32
CA ARG A 297 3.53 27.57 26.65
C ARG A 297 3.67 26.05 26.66
N LEU A 298 4.89 25.56 26.58
CA LEU A 298 5.24 24.20 26.89
C LEU A 298 4.99 24.03 28.40
N GLY A 299 3.81 23.59 28.79
CA GLY A 299 3.48 23.44 30.21
C GLY A 299 2.03 23.77 30.54
N GLY A 300 1.08 23.27 29.74
CA GLY A 300 -0.23 22.96 30.29
C GLY A 300 -0.11 21.72 31.18
N PRO A 301 -0.84 21.61 32.33
CA PRO A 301 -0.82 20.40 33.12
C PRO A 301 -1.11 19.20 32.20
N ALA A 302 -0.27 18.18 32.29
CA ALA A 302 -0.46 16.94 31.54
C ALA A 302 -1.92 16.51 31.68
N PRO A 303 -2.61 16.15 30.57
CA PRO A 303 -3.97 15.66 30.69
C PRO A 303 -3.96 14.54 31.71
N ARG A 304 -4.76 14.73 32.82
CA ARG A 304 -4.92 13.68 33.81
C ARG A 304 -5.49 12.48 33.07
N TYR A 305 -4.64 11.51 32.82
CA TYR A 305 -5.08 10.18 32.37
C TYR A 305 -6.08 9.69 33.41
N LYS A 306 -7.36 9.57 33.05
CA LYS A 306 -8.31 8.78 33.82
C LYS A 306 -7.69 7.42 33.94
N SER A 307 -7.37 7.01 35.16
CA SER A 307 -6.75 5.71 35.46
C SER A 307 -7.44 4.63 34.65
N ILE A 308 -6.67 3.96 33.82
CA ILE A 308 -7.12 2.76 33.12
C ILE A 308 -7.56 1.82 34.25
N LYS A 309 -8.86 1.51 34.29
CA LYS A 309 -9.41 0.47 35.18
C LYS A 309 -8.49 -0.75 35.03
N LYS A 310 -7.97 -1.26 36.12
CA LYS A 310 -7.08 -2.43 36.21
C LYS A 310 -7.48 -3.44 35.13
N MET A 311 -6.56 -3.70 34.20
CA MET A 311 -6.71 -4.82 33.28
C MET A 311 -6.86 -6.08 34.12
N VAL A 312 -8.02 -6.71 34.03
CA VAL A 312 -8.23 -8.07 34.52
C VAL A 312 -7.27 -8.95 33.71
N PRO A 313 -6.45 -9.81 34.35
CA PRO A 313 -5.62 -10.74 33.61
C PRO A 313 -6.52 -11.62 32.75
N ILE A 314 -6.35 -11.60 31.44
CA ILE A 314 -7.07 -12.51 30.56
C ILE A 314 -6.43 -13.88 30.72
N THR A 315 -7.03 -14.71 31.52
CA THR A 315 -6.75 -16.17 31.54
C THR A 315 -7.43 -16.78 30.32
N THR A 316 -6.70 -16.80 29.20
CA THR A 316 -7.19 -17.45 27.99
C THR A 316 -7.17 -18.96 28.19
N THR A 317 -8.33 -19.56 28.23
CA THR A 317 -8.46 -21.03 28.35
C THR A 317 -8.01 -21.68 27.03
N THR A 318 -7.50 -22.91 27.12
CA THR A 318 -7.00 -23.68 25.97
C THR A 318 -8.04 -23.85 24.83
N LYS A 319 -9.33 -23.75 25.16
CA LYS A 319 -10.43 -23.78 24.17
C LYS A 319 -10.51 -22.53 23.29
N GLU A 320 -10.21 -21.34 23.83
CA GLU A 320 -10.22 -20.07 23.05
C GLU A 320 -9.05 -20.00 22.08
N ILE A 321 -7.87 -20.51 22.48
CA ILE A 321 -6.70 -20.61 21.61
C ILE A 321 -6.97 -21.55 20.42
N THR A 322 -7.69 -22.67 20.65
CA THR A 322 -8.05 -23.61 19.58
C THR A 322 -9.07 -23.02 18.60
N ASN A 323 -9.97 -22.16 19.08
CA ASN A 323 -10.94 -21.48 18.22
C ASN A 323 -10.29 -20.33 17.40
N MET A 324 -9.34 -19.59 17.96
CA MET A 324 -8.58 -18.57 17.20
C MET A 324 -7.75 -19.23 16.08
N ALA A 325 -7.09 -20.35 16.35
CA ALA A 325 -6.33 -21.07 15.33
C ALA A 325 -7.23 -21.60 14.19
N LYS A 326 -8.46 -22.04 14.48
CA LYS A 326 -9.42 -22.46 13.46
C LYS A 326 -9.92 -21.31 12.57
N THR A 327 -10.05 -20.12 13.12
CA THR A 327 -10.52 -18.93 12.39
C THR A 327 -9.46 -18.41 11.42
N ASP A 328 -8.18 -18.51 11.76
CA ASP A 328 -7.06 -18.05 10.92
C ASP A 328 -6.78 -18.97 9.70
N TYR A 329 -7.16 -20.27 9.78
CA TYR A 329 -7.00 -21.22 8.67
C TYR A 329 -8.16 -21.19 7.66
N LEU A 330 -9.30 -20.68 8.03
CA LEU A 330 -10.50 -20.65 7.17
C LEU A 330 -10.29 -19.85 5.86
N PRO A 331 -9.58 -18.72 5.84
CA PRO A 331 -9.28 -17.98 4.60
C PRO A 331 -8.36 -18.76 3.64
N ILE A 332 -7.40 -19.50 4.19
CA ILE A 332 -6.45 -20.30 3.40
C ILE A 332 -7.18 -21.48 2.75
N MET A 333 -8.03 -22.17 3.49
CA MET A 333 -8.86 -23.25 2.97
C MET A 333 -9.85 -22.75 1.90
N LYS A 334 -10.47 -21.60 2.08
CA LYS A 334 -11.35 -21.00 1.07
C LYS A 334 -10.59 -20.62 -0.21
N LYS A 335 -9.34 -20.19 -0.12
CA LYS A 335 -8.48 -19.91 -1.27
C LYS A 335 -8.16 -21.20 -2.05
N ILE A 336 -7.81 -22.26 -1.34
CA ILE A 336 -7.51 -23.58 -1.93
C ILE A 336 -8.79 -24.14 -2.60
N ILE A 337 -9.94 -24.00 -1.97
CA ILE A 337 -11.22 -24.46 -2.53
C ILE A 337 -11.58 -23.63 -3.78
N LEU A 338 -11.38 -22.31 -3.77
CA LEU A 338 -11.64 -21.46 -4.93
C LEU A 338 -10.69 -21.79 -6.08
N GLU A 339 -9.41 -21.97 -5.81
CA GLU A 339 -8.42 -22.39 -6.83
C GLU A 339 -8.71 -23.81 -7.35
N ALA A 340 -9.14 -24.73 -6.50
CA ALA A 340 -9.55 -26.07 -6.87
C ALA A 340 -10.85 -26.08 -7.70
N LEU A 341 -11.84 -25.23 -7.36
CA LEU A 341 -13.09 -25.09 -8.13
C LEU A 341 -12.83 -24.46 -9.50
N ILE A 342 -11.92 -23.48 -9.59
CA ILE A 342 -11.51 -22.89 -10.87
C ILE A 342 -10.74 -23.92 -11.72
N ALA A 343 -9.93 -24.78 -11.10
CA ALA A 343 -9.18 -25.83 -11.79
C ALA A 343 -10.08 -27.00 -12.25
N SER A 344 -11.09 -27.38 -11.46
CA SER A 344 -11.96 -28.52 -11.75
C SER A 344 -12.96 -28.26 -12.89
N ARG A 345 -13.32 -27.01 -13.12
CA ARG A 345 -14.20 -26.61 -14.26
C ARG A 345 -13.51 -26.68 -15.63
N LYS A 346 -12.22 -26.98 -15.70
CA LYS A 346 -11.45 -27.08 -16.96
C LYS A 346 -11.51 -28.44 -17.67
N LYS A 347 -12.18 -29.46 -17.12
CA LYS A 347 -12.34 -30.78 -17.80
C LYS A 347 -13.75 -31.32 -17.59
N PRO A 348 -14.54 -31.59 -18.67
CA PRO A 348 -15.78 -32.33 -18.57
C PRO A 348 -15.47 -33.83 -18.60
N THR A 349 -15.07 -34.42 -17.51
CA THR A 349 -15.17 -35.86 -17.23
C THR A 349 -14.88 -36.08 -15.75
N LEU A 350 -15.91 -36.40 -15.02
CA LEU A 350 -15.83 -36.85 -13.64
C LEU A 350 -15.23 -38.26 -13.56
N PRO A 351 -14.23 -38.48 -12.72
CA PRO A 351 -14.12 -39.72 -11.98
C PRO A 351 -14.60 -39.48 -10.53
N ASN A 352 -15.23 -40.55 -10.01
CA ASN A 352 -15.91 -40.67 -8.74
C ASN A 352 -15.38 -39.84 -7.56
N PRO A 353 -16.29 -39.29 -6.70
CA PRO A 353 -15.95 -38.43 -5.58
C PRO A 353 -15.45 -39.16 -4.31
N VAL A 354 -14.89 -40.36 -4.43
CA VAL A 354 -14.42 -41.13 -3.29
C VAL A 354 -12.92 -41.32 -3.40
N ARG A 355 -12.15 -40.34 -3.08
CA ARG A 355 -10.72 -40.41 -2.64
C ARG A 355 -9.97 -39.15 -3.02
N ILE A 356 -10.19 -38.06 -2.32
CA ILE A 356 -9.13 -37.07 -2.03
C ILE A 356 -9.55 -36.39 -0.73
N MET A 357 -9.44 -37.10 0.38
CA MET A 357 -9.07 -36.48 1.64
C MET A 357 -7.65 -36.94 1.91
N PRO A 358 -6.64 -36.06 1.90
CA PRO A 358 -5.37 -36.42 2.52
C PRO A 358 -5.66 -36.72 3.96
N ASP A 359 -5.11 -37.83 4.44
CA ASP A 359 -5.29 -38.36 5.79
C ASP A 359 -5.08 -37.20 6.79
N MET A 360 -6.16 -36.83 7.48
CA MET A 360 -6.15 -35.75 8.48
C MET A 360 -5.10 -35.99 9.58
N LYS A 361 -4.70 -37.25 9.79
CA LYS A 361 -3.64 -37.62 10.73
C LYS A 361 -2.26 -37.17 10.25
N SER A 362 -1.97 -37.23 8.94
CA SER A 362 -0.70 -36.78 8.37
C SER A 362 -0.56 -35.26 8.43
N THR A 363 -1.66 -34.54 8.19
CA THR A 363 -1.70 -33.07 8.28
C THR A 363 -1.60 -32.58 9.73
N MET A 364 -2.18 -33.32 10.69
CA MET A 364 -2.08 -32.98 12.12
C MET A 364 -0.68 -33.29 12.67
N SER A 365 -0.02 -34.33 12.19
CA SER A 365 1.39 -34.65 12.50
C SER A 365 2.34 -33.53 12.02
N ASN A 366 2.11 -33.00 10.83
CA ASN A 366 2.91 -31.90 10.29
C ASN A 366 2.68 -30.57 11.06
N VAL A 367 1.46 -30.30 11.50
CA VAL A 367 1.14 -29.13 12.33
C VAL A 367 1.76 -29.24 13.74
N ALA A 368 1.78 -30.43 14.32
CA ALA A 368 2.44 -30.69 15.62
C ALA A 368 3.96 -30.49 15.51
N ASN A 369 4.57 -30.91 14.39
CA ASN A 369 6.00 -30.74 14.10
C ASN A 369 6.39 -29.26 13.89
N ILE A 370 5.54 -28.48 13.24
CA ILE A 370 5.74 -27.01 13.08
C ILE A 370 5.66 -26.33 14.45
N ARG A 371 4.78 -26.78 15.34
CA ARG A 371 4.61 -26.21 16.69
C ARG A 371 5.82 -26.52 17.60
N GLY A 372 6.38 -27.72 17.52
CA GLY A 372 7.59 -28.09 18.26
C GLY A 372 8.83 -27.28 17.83
N LYS A 373 8.89 -26.88 16.56
CA LYS A 373 10.00 -26.11 15.99
C LYS A 373 9.93 -24.61 16.29
N ALA A 374 8.74 -24.05 16.44
CA ALA A 374 8.55 -22.66 16.89
C ALA A 374 9.03 -22.43 18.33
N LEU A 375 9.19 -23.49 19.11
CA LEU A 375 9.69 -23.46 20.49
C LEU A 375 11.19 -23.79 20.62
N GLY A 376 11.98 -23.76 19.54
CA GLY A 376 13.45 -23.77 19.61
C GLY A 376 14.11 -25.14 19.56
N VAL A 377 13.41 -26.20 19.20
CA VAL A 377 13.99 -27.56 19.09
C VAL A 377 14.18 -27.93 17.61
N ALA A 378 15.45 -27.96 17.21
CA ALA A 378 16.07 -28.46 15.98
C ALA A 378 15.38 -28.25 14.60
N LYS A 379 16.11 -27.63 13.69
CA LYS A 379 15.79 -27.40 12.26
C LYS A 379 15.90 -28.68 11.45
N SER A 380 14.91 -28.98 10.57
CA SER A 380 15.06 -29.94 9.48
C SER A 380 14.79 -29.26 8.12
N PRO A 381 15.36 -29.80 7.00
CA PRO A 381 15.38 -29.17 5.67
C PRO A 381 14.01 -28.97 5.00
N GLU A 382 12.95 -29.54 5.48
CA GLU A 382 11.63 -29.52 4.85
C GLU A 382 10.83 -28.23 5.06
N THR A 383 11.30 -27.33 5.94
CA THR A 383 10.66 -26.03 6.19
C THR A 383 10.89 -25.03 5.04
N LEU A 384 11.85 -25.28 4.17
CA LEU A 384 12.18 -24.38 3.03
C LEU A 384 11.18 -24.49 1.87
N ASN A 385 10.51 -25.62 1.72
CA ASN A 385 9.60 -25.85 0.59
C ASN A 385 8.19 -25.26 0.76
N LEU A 386 7.77 -24.91 1.97
CA LEU A 386 6.43 -24.33 2.20
C LEU A 386 6.38 -22.84 1.88
N GLU A 387 7.49 -22.12 2.04
CA GLU A 387 7.57 -20.68 1.71
C GLU A 387 7.54 -20.41 0.20
N VAL A 388 8.07 -21.35 -0.59
CA VAL A 388 8.08 -21.27 -2.07
C VAL A 388 6.69 -21.53 -2.67
N LEU A 389 5.85 -22.31 -2.01
CA LEU A 389 4.51 -22.64 -2.48
C LEU A 389 3.45 -21.58 -2.16
N ILE A 390 3.68 -20.71 -1.15
CA ILE A 390 2.67 -19.76 -0.69
C ILE A 390 2.83 -18.40 -1.35
N GLY A 391 3.93 -18.05 -2.01
CA GLY A 391 4.12 -16.84 -2.84
C GLY A 391 3.57 -15.55 -2.21
N VAL A 392 3.54 -15.47 -0.87
CA VAL A 392 2.96 -14.33 -0.15
C VAL A 392 4.03 -13.27 0.01
N GLN A 393 4.07 -12.32 -0.91
CA GLN A 393 4.75 -11.06 -0.63
C GLN A 393 3.99 -10.31 0.47
N TYR A 394 4.47 -10.40 1.68
CA TYR A 394 4.06 -9.52 2.77
C TYR A 394 4.59 -8.11 2.48
N PHE A 395 3.70 -7.16 2.30
CA PHE A 395 4.02 -5.75 2.47
C PHE A 395 3.64 -5.38 3.90
N PRO A 396 4.59 -4.99 4.75
CA PRO A 396 4.26 -4.50 6.08
C PRO A 396 3.59 -3.13 5.97
N ASP A 397 2.69 -2.89 6.90
CA ASP A 397 1.98 -1.60 7.11
C ASP A 397 2.92 -0.43 7.38
#